data_2a6fc2948f65befd930fd49910d6e513
#
_entry.id   2a6fc2948f65befd930fd49910d6e513
#
_cell.length_a   1.000
_cell.length_b   1.000
_cell.length_c   1.000
_cell.angle_alpha   90.00
_cell.angle_beta   90.00
_cell.angle_gamma   90.00
#
_symmetry.space_group_name_H-M   'P 1'
#
loop_
_entity.id
_entity.type
_entity.pdbx_description
1 polymer ?
#
loop_
_entity_poly.entity_id
_entity_poly.type
_entity_poly.pdbx_seq_one_letter_code
_entity_poly.pdbx_strand_id
1 'polypeptide(L)'
;MRLINLVGLFFLLFSFTMTGRNLLVRQSGKELRQHPRLLFSKQEEQRIRDLFGTEPLLDSLRASLMKEAERLLAVPPQEDPRRKIKNTKDILSVSREQVYRMVNLALAYRLSGERRFAEKAEKELVHVCNFSDWDPIHYLDVAEMTTAVAIGYDWLGGWFG
;
A
#
# COMPACT_ATOMS: atom_id res chain seq x y z
N MET A 1 -2.86 -28.28 -17.21
CA MET A 1 -1.72 -27.34 -17.21
C MET A 1 -2.06 -26.22 -16.25
N ARG A 2 -1.45 -26.18 -15.06
CA ARG A 2 -1.76 -25.17 -14.03
C ARG A 2 -0.99 -23.89 -14.38
N LEU A 3 -1.71 -22.82 -14.64
CA LEU A 3 -1.15 -21.48 -14.72
C LEU A 3 -0.51 -21.14 -13.37
N ILE A 4 0.80 -21.02 -13.35
CA ILE A 4 1.56 -20.52 -12.21
C ILE A 4 1.14 -19.06 -12.02
N ASN A 5 0.55 -18.75 -10.87
CA ASN A 5 0.10 -17.42 -10.52
C ASN A 5 1.25 -16.42 -10.70
N LEU A 6 1.06 -15.40 -11.53
CA LEU A 6 2.05 -14.34 -11.79
C LEU A 6 2.52 -13.65 -10.50
N VAL A 7 1.66 -13.59 -9.49
CA VAL A 7 1.96 -13.07 -8.16
C VAL A 7 2.89 -14.00 -7.40
N GLY A 8 2.72 -15.32 -7.50
CA GLY A 8 3.63 -16.30 -6.91
C GLY A 8 5.01 -16.26 -7.57
N LEU A 9 5.06 -16.00 -8.88
CA LEU A 9 6.31 -15.84 -9.62
C LEU A 9 7.05 -14.54 -9.22
N PHE A 10 6.32 -13.49 -8.92
CA PHE A 10 6.88 -12.22 -8.42
C PHE A 10 7.51 -12.38 -7.02
N PHE A 11 6.87 -13.15 -6.13
CA PHE A 11 7.43 -13.48 -4.82
C PHE A 11 8.58 -14.50 -4.89
N LEU A 12 8.54 -15.48 -5.78
CA LEU A 12 9.64 -16.44 -5.97
C LEU A 12 10.88 -15.77 -6.58
N LEU A 13 10.70 -14.82 -7.51
CA LEU A 13 11.80 -14.04 -8.06
C LEU A 13 12.40 -13.10 -7.00
N PHE A 14 11.59 -12.60 -6.06
CA PHE A 14 12.08 -11.77 -4.97
C PHE A 14 12.83 -12.58 -3.91
N SER A 15 12.43 -13.83 -3.64
CA SER A 15 13.13 -14.71 -2.68
C SER A 15 14.47 -15.25 -3.23
N PHE A 16 14.61 -15.38 -4.55
CA PHE A 16 15.84 -15.90 -5.18
C PHE A 16 16.93 -14.83 -5.33
N THR A 17 16.59 -13.56 -5.28
CA THR A 17 17.55 -12.46 -5.48
C THR A 17 18.25 -11.97 -4.20
N MET A 18 17.95 -12.54 -3.03
CA MET A 18 18.65 -12.18 -1.79
C MET A 18 20.10 -12.65 -1.75
N THR A 19 20.52 -13.58 -2.63
CA THR A 19 21.93 -14.03 -2.72
C THR A 19 22.69 -13.38 -3.90
N GLY A 20 21.98 -12.66 -4.77
CA GLY A 20 22.54 -11.96 -5.94
C GLY A 20 22.74 -10.46 -5.70
N ARG A 21 23.31 -10.08 -4.56
CA ARG A 21 23.74 -8.70 -4.32
C ARG A 21 24.66 -8.25 -5.45
N ASN A 22 24.29 -7.18 -6.14
CA ASN A 22 25.15 -6.30 -6.94
C ASN A 22 25.15 -6.35 -8.47
N LEU A 23 24.28 -7.11 -9.17
CA LEU A 23 24.38 -7.12 -10.63
C LEU A 23 23.41 -6.19 -11.39
N LEU A 24 22.29 -5.78 -10.82
CA LEU A 24 21.31 -4.92 -11.52
C LEU A 24 21.31 -3.44 -11.08
N VAL A 25 21.96 -3.10 -9.98
CA VAL A 25 21.98 -1.71 -9.46
C VAL A 25 23.11 -0.86 -10.08
N ARG A 26 24.03 -1.46 -10.84
CA ARG A 26 25.27 -0.78 -11.28
C ARG A 26 25.21 -0.09 -12.64
N GLN A 27 24.05 -0.05 -13.34
CA GLN A 27 24.01 0.53 -14.69
C GLN A 27 23.45 1.96 -14.80
N SER A 28 22.99 2.58 -13.75
CA SER A 28 22.62 4.00 -13.87
C SER A 28 23.10 4.83 -12.71
N GLY A 29 24.26 5.01 -12.38
CA GLY A 29 24.86 5.83 -11.32
C GLY A 29 23.97 6.86 -10.57
N LYS A 30 22.68 6.66 -10.57
CA LYS A 30 21.66 7.47 -9.93
C LYS A 30 21.18 6.72 -8.70
N GLU A 31 21.62 7.16 -7.56
CA GLU A 31 21.13 6.68 -6.27
C GLU A 31 19.60 6.72 -6.26
N LEU A 32 18.97 5.57 -6.01
CA LEU A 32 17.51 5.53 -5.94
C LEU A 32 17.02 6.39 -4.78
N ARG A 33 16.07 7.27 -5.05
CA ARG A 33 15.47 8.10 -4.00
C ARG A 33 14.97 7.22 -2.86
N GLN A 34 15.14 7.69 -1.63
CA GLN A 34 14.55 7.04 -0.46
C GLN A 34 13.02 7.08 -0.53
N HIS A 35 12.37 6.08 0.03
CA HIS A 35 10.91 6.07 0.19
C HIS A 35 10.44 7.18 1.17
N PRO A 36 9.29 7.79 0.91
CA PRO A 36 8.37 7.56 -0.21
C PRO A 36 8.84 8.18 -1.52
N ARG A 37 8.38 7.63 -2.64
CA ARG A 37 8.68 8.09 -4.01
C ARG A 37 7.44 8.44 -4.80
N LEU A 38 6.30 7.83 -4.43
CA LEU A 38 5.00 8.01 -5.07
C LEU A 38 4.26 9.15 -4.39
N LEU A 39 3.73 10.07 -5.19
CA LEU A 39 2.90 11.22 -4.83
C LEU A 39 3.62 12.31 -4.03
N PHE A 40 4.54 11.98 -3.16
CA PHE A 40 5.38 12.95 -2.44
C PHE A 40 6.73 12.33 -2.08
N SER A 41 7.69 13.17 -1.75
CA SER A 41 9.02 12.81 -1.31
C SER A 41 9.17 12.98 0.20
N LYS A 42 10.24 12.40 0.75
CA LYS A 42 10.58 12.60 2.17
C LYS A 42 10.78 14.08 2.53
N GLN A 43 11.24 14.87 1.58
CA GLN A 43 11.42 16.32 1.77
C GLN A 43 10.08 17.06 1.86
N GLU A 44 9.10 16.66 1.04
CA GLU A 44 7.74 17.22 1.09
C GLU A 44 7.01 16.77 2.35
N GLU A 45 7.19 15.53 2.78
CA GLU A 45 6.69 15.06 4.06
C GLU A 45 7.19 15.94 5.21
N GLN A 46 8.49 16.26 5.23
CA GLN A 46 9.06 17.13 6.26
C GLN A 46 8.44 18.52 6.23
N ARG A 47 8.27 19.12 5.04
CA ARG A 47 7.60 20.42 4.91
C ARG A 47 6.17 20.41 5.47
N ILE A 48 5.42 19.34 5.21
CA ILE A 48 4.07 19.19 5.77
C ILE A 48 4.12 19.15 7.29
N ARG A 49 5.07 18.41 7.87
CA ARG A 49 5.24 18.32 9.32
C ARG A 49 5.60 19.66 9.94
N ASP A 50 6.45 20.45 9.29
CA ASP A 50 6.90 21.75 9.77
C ASP A 50 5.79 22.80 9.79
N LEU A 51 4.71 22.59 9.02
CA LEU A 51 3.54 23.45 8.99
C LEU A 51 2.48 23.12 10.06
N PHE A 52 2.59 21.97 10.74
CA PHE A 52 1.67 21.63 11.81
C PHE A 52 1.78 22.63 12.97
N GLY A 53 0.63 23.03 13.46
CA GLY A 53 0.51 24.05 14.51
C GLY A 53 0.53 25.50 14.00
N THR A 54 0.85 25.72 12.71
CA THR A 54 0.86 27.05 12.10
C THR A 54 -0.23 27.25 11.04
N GLU A 55 -0.69 26.14 10.43
CA GLU A 55 -1.70 26.14 9.37
C GLU A 55 -2.99 25.42 9.84
N PRO A 56 -4.03 26.17 10.29
CA PRO A 56 -5.24 25.57 10.88
C PRO A 56 -5.97 24.56 9.98
N LEU A 57 -5.96 24.79 8.64
CA LEU A 57 -6.56 23.86 7.70
C LEU A 57 -5.80 22.52 7.69
N LEU A 58 -4.49 22.58 7.71
CA LEU A 58 -3.66 21.38 7.70
C LEU A 58 -3.79 20.59 9.01
N ASP A 59 -3.90 21.28 10.14
CA ASP A 59 -4.18 20.65 11.44
C ASP A 59 -5.54 19.96 11.47
N SER A 60 -6.56 20.58 10.87
CA SER A 60 -7.89 19.98 10.74
C SER A 60 -7.88 18.73 9.85
N LEU A 61 -7.16 18.78 8.72
CA LEU A 61 -7.00 17.63 7.83
C LEU A 61 -6.25 16.49 8.52
N ARG A 62 -5.17 16.82 9.25
CA ARG A 62 -4.44 15.85 10.07
C ARG A 62 -5.32 15.19 11.11
N ALA A 63 -6.11 15.97 11.84
CA ALA A 63 -7.03 15.45 12.86
C ALA A 63 -8.06 14.49 12.23
N SER A 64 -8.60 14.84 11.06
CA SER A 64 -9.55 14.01 10.31
C SER A 64 -8.90 12.71 9.84
N LEU A 65 -7.68 12.78 9.31
CA LEU A 65 -6.88 11.61 8.91
C LEU A 65 -6.66 10.66 10.09
N MET A 66 -6.19 11.20 11.22
CA MET A 66 -5.91 10.38 12.41
C MET A 66 -7.17 9.73 12.96
N LYS A 67 -8.29 10.45 12.99
CA LYS A 67 -9.59 9.90 13.39
C LYS A 67 -10.02 8.73 12.49
N GLU A 68 -9.83 8.88 11.18
CA GLU A 68 -10.19 7.83 10.23
C GLU A 68 -9.25 6.63 10.32
N ALA A 69 -7.95 6.85 10.46
CA ALA A 69 -6.99 5.78 10.66
C ALA A 69 -7.27 4.98 11.94
N GLU A 70 -7.65 5.66 13.04
CA GLU A 70 -8.11 4.99 14.27
C GLU A 70 -9.33 4.11 14.02
N ARG A 71 -10.32 4.62 13.30
CA ARG A 71 -11.52 3.83 12.94
C ARG A 71 -11.12 2.57 12.17
N LEU A 72 -10.18 2.70 11.24
CA LEU A 72 -9.73 1.60 10.38
C LEU A 72 -8.97 0.50 11.14
N LEU A 73 -8.35 0.80 12.29
CA LEU A 73 -7.70 -0.24 13.11
C LEU A 73 -8.66 -1.35 13.54
N ALA A 74 -9.91 -0.98 13.84
CA ALA A 74 -10.93 -1.92 14.29
C ALA A 74 -11.66 -2.64 13.13
N VAL A 75 -11.51 -2.18 11.90
CA VAL A 75 -12.19 -2.77 10.74
C VAL A 75 -11.41 -4.00 10.26
N PRO A 76 -12.05 -5.17 10.08
CA PRO A 76 -11.35 -6.34 9.54
C PRO A 76 -10.90 -6.11 8.10
N PRO A 77 -9.86 -6.83 7.62
CA PRO A 77 -9.48 -6.82 6.21
C PRO A 77 -10.67 -7.20 5.31
N GLN A 78 -10.68 -6.61 4.11
CA GLN A 78 -11.75 -6.87 3.16
C GLN A 78 -11.64 -8.27 2.57
N GLU A 79 -12.72 -9.02 2.64
CA GLU A 79 -12.78 -10.33 2.01
C GLU A 79 -13.04 -10.23 0.51
N ASP A 80 -12.51 -11.20 -0.24
CA ASP A 80 -12.86 -11.38 -1.64
C ASP A 80 -14.35 -11.78 -1.75
N PRO A 81 -15.22 -10.93 -2.30
CA PRO A 81 -16.66 -11.18 -2.35
C PRO A 81 -17.00 -12.40 -3.21
N ARG A 82 -16.14 -12.79 -4.14
CA ARG A 82 -16.32 -13.96 -5.02
C ARG A 82 -16.33 -15.28 -4.24
N ARG A 83 -15.78 -15.29 -3.02
CA ARG A 83 -15.83 -16.46 -2.13
C ARG A 83 -17.21 -16.68 -1.54
N LYS A 84 -18.02 -15.64 -1.39
CA LYS A 84 -19.32 -15.68 -0.71
C LYS A 84 -20.51 -15.57 -1.67
N ILE A 85 -20.36 -14.84 -2.75
CA ILE A 85 -21.43 -14.55 -3.69
C ILE A 85 -21.21 -15.34 -4.98
N LYS A 86 -22.08 -16.32 -5.23
CA LYS A 86 -22.07 -17.08 -6.49
C LYS A 86 -22.23 -16.11 -7.67
N ASN A 87 -21.39 -16.30 -8.70
CA ASN A 87 -21.42 -15.56 -9.96
C ASN A 87 -21.06 -14.07 -9.90
N THR A 88 -20.59 -13.53 -8.77
CA THR A 88 -19.94 -12.22 -8.83
C THR A 88 -18.50 -12.38 -9.32
N LYS A 89 -18.08 -11.46 -10.20
CA LYS A 89 -16.69 -11.33 -10.65
C LYS A 89 -16.11 -9.97 -10.22
N ASP A 90 -16.99 -9.02 -9.94
CA ASP A 90 -16.64 -7.65 -9.64
C ASP A 90 -16.10 -7.51 -8.21
N ILE A 91 -14.86 -7.04 -8.11
CA ILE A 91 -14.22 -6.66 -6.84
C ILE A 91 -13.89 -5.16 -6.80
N LEU A 92 -14.48 -4.36 -7.68
CA LEU A 92 -14.16 -2.94 -7.80
C LEU A 92 -14.40 -2.17 -6.49
N SER A 93 -15.47 -2.48 -5.79
CA SER A 93 -15.76 -1.89 -4.49
C SER A 93 -14.68 -2.21 -3.46
N VAL A 94 -14.15 -3.43 -3.49
CA VAL A 94 -13.05 -3.87 -2.63
C VAL A 94 -11.75 -3.16 -3.00
N SER A 95 -11.45 -3.05 -4.29
CA SER A 95 -10.24 -2.37 -4.79
C SER A 95 -10.22 -0.89 -4.41
N ARG A 96 -11.35 -0.19 -4.56
CA ARG A 96 -11.50 1.22 -4.17
C ARG A 96 -11.37 1.43 -2.66
N GLU A 97 -12.04 0.60 -1.91
CA GLU A 97 -11.92 0.65 -0.45
C GLU A 97 -10.47 0.34 -0.01
N GLN A 98 -9.77 -0.54 -0.71
CA GLN A 98 -8.38 -0.84 -0.41
C GLN A 98 -7.47 0.37 -0.67
N VAL A 99 -7.68 1.12 -1.76
CA VAL A 99 -6.98 2.40 -1.99
C VAL A 99 -7.23 3.35 -0.82
N TYR A 100 -8.51 3.51 -0.44
CA TYR A 100 -8.90 4.39 0.66
C TYR A 100 -8.23 4.01 1.98
N ARG A 101 -8.28 2.74 2.35
CA ARG A 101 -7.66 2.25 3.60
C ARG A 101 -6.15 2.44 3.58
N MET A 102 -5.52 2.10 2.46
CA MET A 102 -4.07 2.17 2.35
C MET A 102 -3.55 3.60 2.44
N VAL A 103 -4.21 4.54 1.75
CA VAL A 103 -3.85 5.96 1.84
C VAL A 103 -3.98 6.47 3.27
N ASN A 104 -5.09 6.17 3.96
CA ASN A 104 -5.29 6.66 5.33
C ASN A 104 -4.31 6.04 6.33
N LEU A 105 -4.13 4.72 6.30
CA LEU A 105 -3.26 4.03 7.27
C LEU A 105 -1.77 4.35 7.04
N ALA A 106 -1.31 4.28 5.79
CA ALA A 106 0.08 4.54 5.49
C ALA A 106 0.46 6.01 5.72
N LEU A 107 -0.43 6.96 5.36
CA LEU A 107 -0.19 8.37 5.64
C LEU A 107 -0.24 8.67 7.15
N ALA A 108 -1.16 8.07 7.90
CA ALA A 108 -1.19 8.20 9.35
C ALA A 108 0.11 7.70 9.98
N TYR A 109 0.61 6.53 9.55
CA TYR A 109 1.94 6.05 9.97
C TYR A 109 3.05 7.06 9.63
N ARG A 110 3.08 7.53 8.38
CA ARG A 110 4.08 8.51 7.93
C ARG A 110 4.08 9.78 8.78
N LEU A 111 2.92 10.31 9.10
CA LEU A 111 2.80 11.59 9.81
C LEU A 111 2.92 11.47 11.33
N SER A 112 2.56 10.32 11.93
CA SER A 112 2.63 10.12 13.38
C SER A 112 3.84 9.32 13.86
N GLY A 113 4.35 8.41 13.01
CA GLY A 113 5.34 7.42 13.40
C GLY A 113 4.77 6.25 14.19
N GLU A 114 3.44 6.20 14.41
CA GLU A 114 2.81 5.16 15.22
C GLU A 114 2.74 3.83 14.49
N ARG A 115 3.50 2.85 14.97
CA ARG A 115 3.67 1.52 14.37
C ARG A 115 2.36 0.79 14.11
N ARG A 116 1.34 0.96 14.95
CA ARG A 116 0.05 0.27 14.83
C ARG A 116 -0.64 0.52 13.48
N PHE A 117 -0.46 1.70 12.88
CA PHE A 117 -0.99 2.00 11.55
C PHE A 117 -0.24 1.25 10.45
N ALA A 118 1.09 1.14 10.57
CA ALA A 118 1.88 0.34 9.64
C ALA A 118 1.54 -1.16 9.74
N GLU A 119 1.41 -1.69 10.95
CA GLU A 119 1.01 -3.09 11.20
C GLU A 119 -0.35 -3.40 10.60
N LYS A 120 -1.29 -2.46 10.72
CA LYS A 120 -2.62 -2.62 10.11
C LYS A 120 -2.54 -2.55 8.58
N ALA A 121 -1.80 -1.59 8.04
CA ALA A 121 -1.61 -1.44 6.59
C ALA A 121 -0.93 -2.68 5.98
N GLU A 122 0.09 -3.23 6.64
CA GLU A 122 0.74 -4.48 6.23
C GLU A 122 -0.26 -5.64 6.17
N LYS A 123 -1.10 -5.81 7.22
CA LYS A 123 -2.14 -6.85 7.24
C LYS A 123 -3.11 -6.71 6.09
N GLU A 124 -3.53 -5.49 5.77
CA GLU A 124 -4.40 -5.22 4.62
C GLU A 124 -3.71 -5.57 3.29
N LEU A 125 -2.43 -5.17 3.11
CA LEU A 125 -1.66 -5.49 1.92
C LEU A 125 -1.49 -7.00 1.72
N VAL A 126 -1.02 -7.70 2.74
CA VAL A 126 -0.81 -9.15 2.69
C VAL A 126 -2.14 -9.86 2.37
N HIS A 127 -3.24 -9.37 2.95
CA HIS A 127 -4.55 -9.97 2.74
C HIS A 127 -4.98 -9.91 1.27
N VAL A 128 -4.93 -8.73 0.64
CA VAL A 128 -5.37 -8.59 -0.76
C VAL A 128 -4.40 -9.22 -1.75
N CYS A 129 -3.12 -9.29 -1.42
CA CYS A 129 -2.13 -10.01 -2.21
C CYS A 129 -2.35 -11.54 -2.21
N ASN A 130 -3.08 -12.06 -1.23
CA ASN A 130 -3.48 -13.47 -1.16
C ASN A 130 -4.81 -13.79 -1.87
N PHE A 131 -5.44 -12.83 -2.54
CA PHE A 131 -6.55 -13.11 -3.42
C PHE A 131 -6.08 -13.97 -4.60
N SER A 132 -6.96 -14.80 -5.16
CA SER A 132 -6.61 -15.66 -6.31
C SER A 132 -6.17 -14.85 -7.54
N ASP A 133 -6.78 -13.73 -7.74
CA ASP A 133 -6.52 -12.70 -8.75
C ASP A 133 -7.25 -11.41 -8.37
N TRP A 134 -7.07 -10.36 -9.17
CA TRP A 134 -7.76 -9.07 -9.02
C TRP A 134 -8.67 -8.76 -10.21
N ASP A 135 -9.41 -9.75 -10.70
CA ASP A 135 -10.27 -9.71 -11.88
C ASP A 135 -9.57 -9.10 -13.11
N PRO A 136 -8.65 -9.86 -13.75
CA PRO A 136 -7.85 -9.35 -14.85
C PRO A 136 -8.65 -9.04 -16.13
N ILE A 137 -9.94 -9.42 -16.16
CA ILE A 137 -10.84 -9.09 -17.26
C ILE A 137 -11.39 -7.66 -17.09
N HIS A 138 -11.56 -7.21 -15.84
CA HIS A 138 -12.01 -5.86 -15.52
C HIS A 138 -10.81 -5.01 -15.08
N TYR A 139 -10.14 -4.38 -16.04
CA TYR A 139 -8.89 -3.64 -15.84
C TYR A 139 -8.91 -2.61 -14.70
N LEU A 140 -10.08 -2.03 -14.41
CA LEU A 140 -10.21 -1.02 -13.36
C LEU A 140 -9.97 -1.62 -11.97
N ASP A 141 -10.43 -2.85 -11.72
CA ASP A 141 -10.16 -3.57 -10.47
C ASP A 141 -8.66 -3.76 -10.24
N VAL A 142 -7.97 -4.24 -11.29
CA VAL A 142 -6.52 -4.42 -11.26
C VAL A 142 -5.81 -3.08 -11.06
N ALA A 143 -6.23 -2.04 -11.76
CA ALA A 143 -5.59 -0.73 -11.68
C ALA A 143 -5.69 -0.12 -10.27
N GLU A 144 -6.89 -0.15 -9.67
CA GLU A 144 -7.11 0.38 -8.33
C GLU A 144 -6.41 -0.49 -7.26
N MET A 145 -6.47 -1.81 -7.36
CA MET A 145 -5.77 -2.69 -6.41
C MET A 145 -4.25 -2.52 -6.52
N THR A 146 -3.72 -2.42 -7.74
CA THR A 146 -2.28 -2.15 -7.96
C THR A 146 -1.88 -0.80 -7.36
N THR A 147 -2.73 0.21 -7.50
CA THR A 147 -2.51 1.54 -6.90
C THR A 147 -2.44 1.45 -5.37
N ALA A 148 -3.38 0.73 -4.74
CA ALA A 148 -3.37 0.52 -3.30
C ALA A 148 -2.09 -0.17 -2.83
N VAL A 149 -1.70 -1.25 -3.49
CA VAL A 149 -0.49 -2.03 -3.14
C VAL A 149 0.78 -1.20 -3.36
N ALA A 150 0.87 -0.47 -4.48
CA ALA A 150 2.03 0.37 -4.78
C ALA A 150 2.20 1.50 -3.77
N ILE A 151 1.12 2.21 -3.43
CA ILE A 151 1.14 3.27 -2.41
C ILE A 151 1.53 2.68 -1.05
N GLY A 152 0.90 1.60 -0.65
CA GLY A 152 1.18 0.97 0.64
C GLY A 152 2.64 0.52 0.75
N TYR A 153 3.16 -0.17 -0.26
CA TYR A 153 4.55 -0.60 -0.30
C TYR A 153 5.52 0.58 -0.24
N ASP A 154 5.26 1.63 -1.02
CA ASP A 154 6.13 2.80 -1.08
C ASP A 154 6.09 3.61 0.22
N TRP A 155 4.91 3.89 0.76
CA TRP A 155 4.76 4.73 1.95
C TRP A 155 5.12 4.01 3.24
N LEU A 156 5.06 2.68 3.26
CA LEU A 156 5.60 1.85 4.34
C LEU A 156 7.10 1.54 4.12
N GLY A 157 7.74 2.15 3.13
CA GLY A 157 9.16 1.94 2.86
C GLY A 157 10.03 2.13 4.10
N GLY A 158 10.87 1.14 4.41
CA GLY A 158 11.61 1.04 5.66
C GLY A 158 10.89 0.26 6.78
N TRP A 159 9.61 -0.05 6.63
CA TRP A 159 8.88 -0.96 7.51
C TRP A 159 9.17 -2.44 7.18
N PHE A 160 9.28 -2.76 5.89
CA PHE A 160 9.53 -4.10 5.38
C PHE A 160 11.03 -4.49 5.29
N GLY A 161 11.94 -3.65 5.73
CA GLY A 161 13.39 -3.82 5.58
C GLY A 161 14.13 -4.21 6.83
#